data_3f0ff4099b9704824a8e7b7016938dd4
#
_entry.id   3f0ff4099b9704824a8e7b7016938dd4
#
_cell.length_a   1.000
_cell.length_b   1.000
_cell.length_c   1.000
_cell.angle_alpha   90.00
_cell.angle_beta   90.00
_cell.angle_gamma   90.00
#
_symmetry.space_group_name_H-M   'P 1'
#
loop_
_entity.id
_entity.type
_entity.pdbx_description
1 polymer ?
#
loop_
_entity_poly.entity_id
_entity_poly.type
_entity_poly.pdbx_seq_one_letter_code
_entity_poly.pdbx_strand_id
1 'polypeptide(L)'
;MAIPPDRPDLFVVARFLERLWREGEPMLKTRLQVAANVNYDVFSRYLAWLVARGLVVLESNPDAHERVAITEKGKRAYRQLLEWMNEFVSGRPS
;
A
#
# COMPACT_ATOMS: atom_id res chain seq x y z
N MET A 1 -7.93 5.73 -16.93
CA MET A 1 -8.43 5.35 -15.62
C MET A 1 -7.81 4.02 -15.20
N ALA A 2 -7.32 3.94 -13.98
CA ALA A 2 -6.70 2.71 -13.50
C ALA A 2 -7.77 1.68 -13.12
N ILE A 3 -7.56 0.44 -13.58
CA ILE A 3 -8.46 -0.66 -13.23
C ILE A 3 -7.80 -1.42 -12.08
N PRO A 4 -8.48 -1.55 -10.93
CA PRO A 4 -7.91 -2.31 -9.82
C PRO A 4 -7.64 -3.76 -10.22
N PRO A 5 -6.62 -4.39 -9.67
CA PRO A 5 -6.38 -5.79 -9.95
C PRO A 5 -7.47 -6.67 -9.37
N ASP A 6 -7.89 -7.70 -10.12
CA ASP A 6 -8.87 -8.67 -9.62
C ASP A 6 -8.27 -9.51 -8.51
N ARG A 7 -7.01 -9.88 -8.67
CA ARG A 7 -6.27 -10.67 -7.69
C ARG A 7 -4.97 -9.95 -7.38
N PRO A 8 -4.98 -9.05 -6.40
CA PRO A 8 -3.76 -8.32 -6.09
C PRO A 8 -2.69 -9.26 -5.53
N ASP A 9 -1.46 -8.99 -5.91
CA ASP A 9 -0.31 -9.64 -5.31
C ASP A 9 -0.14 -9.07 -3.90
N LEU A 10 -0.32 -9.91 -2.89
CA LEU A 10 -0.28 -9.45 -1.51
C LEU A 10 1.10 -8.97 -1.08
N PHE A 11 2.16 -9.44 -1.73
CA PHE A 11 3.50 -8.90 -1.46
C PHE A 11 3.62 -7.45 -1.93
N VAL A 12 2.98 -7.12 -3.05
CA VAL A 12 2.94 -5.73 -3.53
C VAL A 12 2.14 -4.87 -2.58
N VAL A 13 0.98 -5.37 -2.14
CA VAL A 13 0.15 -4.66 -1.14
C VAL A 13 0.96 -4.41 0.12
N ALA A 14 1.66 -5.43 0.61
CA ALA A 14 2.46 -5.31 1.82
C ALA A 14 3.57 -4.26 1.67
N ARG A 15 4.20 -4.19 0.49
CA ARG A 15 5.24 -3.17 0.25
C ARG A 15 4.70 -1.75 0.32
N PHE A 16 3.52 -1.53 -0.24
CA PHE A 16 2.88 -0.21 -0.15
C PHE A 16 2.60 0.17 1.30
N LEU A 17 1.96 -0.75 2.03
CA LEU A 17 1.55 -0.47 3.40
C LEU A 17 2.75 -0.34 4.33
N GLU A 18 3.76 -1.20 4.16
CA GLU A 18 4.98 -1.16 4.96
C GLU A 18 5.68 0.18 4.81
N ARG A 19 5.82 0.63 3.57
CA ARG A 19 6.53 1.88 3.32
C ARG A 19 5.79 3.07 3.89
N LEU A 20 4.47 3.10 3.74
CA LEU A 20 3.66 4.18 4.29
C LEU A 20 3.72 4.21 5.81
N TRP A 21 3.67 3.03 6.43
CA TRP A 21 3.75 2.96 7.89
C TRP A 21 5.11 3.39 8.39
N ARG A 22 6.16 2.92 7.74
CA ARG A 22 7.53 3.26 8.13
C ARG A 22 7.80 4.76 8.00
N GLU A 23 7.25 5.39 6.99
CA GLU A 23 7.41 6.82 6.79
C GLU A 23 6.78 7.63 7.92
N GLY A 24 5.66 7.16 8.45
CA GLY A 24 4.99 7.79 9.58
C GLY A 24 4.20 9.05 9.24
N GLU A 25 4.18 9.46 7.97
CA GLU A 25 3.45 10.62 7.48
C GLU A 25 3.07 10.41 6.03
N PRO A 26 2.12 11.19 5.50
CA PRO A 26 1.71 11.04 4.11
C PRO A 26 2.89 11.19 3.14
N MET A 27 2.94 10.33 2.13
CA MET A 27 4.00 10.32 1.12
C MET A 27 3.48 10.85 -0.20
N LEU A 28 4.32 11.59 -0.91
CA LEU A 28 4.02 11.94 -2.30
C LEU A 28 3.83 10.68 -3.11
N LYS A 29 2.88 10.70 -4.04
CA LYS A 29 2.59 9.54 -4.89
C LYS A 29 3.83 9.07 -5.64
N THR A 30 4.61 10.00 -6.17
CA THR A 30 5.82 9.65 -6.92
C THR A 30 6.85 8.95 -6.05
N ARG A 31 7.01 9.39 -4.81
CA ARG A 31 7.94 8.75 -3.87
C ARG A 31 7.49 7.35 -3.52
N LEU A 32 6.19 7.18 -3.30
CA LEU A 32 5.65 5.86 -2.97
C LEU A 32 5.81 4.90 -4.15
N GLN A 33 5.59 5.39 -5.38
CA GLN A 33 5.77 4.56 -6.56
C GLN A 33 7.21 4.02 -6.66
N VAL A 34 8.19 4.90 -6.46
CA VAL A 34 9.60 4.50 -6.50
C VAL A 34 9.90 3.49 -5.38
N ALA A 35 9.41 3.77 -4.18
CA ALA A 35 9.65 2.89 -3.04
C ALA A 35 9.01 1.51 -3.21
N ALA A 36 7.85 1.44 -3.85
CA ALA A 36 7.17 0.17 -4.12
C ALA A 36 7.81 -0.59 -5.30
N ASN A 37 8.67 0.08 -6.07
CA ASN A 37 9.39 -0.52 -7.19
C ASN A 37 8.46 -1.11 -8.24
N VAL A 38 7.47 -0.34 -8.64
CA VAL A 38 6.52 -0.74 -9.69
C VAL A 38 6.39 0.38 -10.71
N ASN A 39 5.99 0.04 -11.93
CA ASN A 39 5.77 1.06 -12.94
C ASN A 39 4.47 1.82 -12.64
N TYR A 40 4.26 2.92 -13.37
CA TYR A 40 3.15 3.81 -13.08
C TYR A 40 1.79 3.13 -13.25
N ASP A 41 1.64 2.29 -14.27
CA ASP A 41 0.37 1.61 -14.51
C ASP A 41 0.03 0.67 -13.34
N VAL A 42 0.97 -0.14 -12.94
CA VAL A 42 0.79 -1.04 -11.80
C VAL A 42 0.53 -0.24 -10.54
N PHE A 43 1.31 0.82 -10.32
CA PHE A 43 1.13 1.68 -9.15
C PHE A 43 -0.29 2.23 -9.08
N SER A 44 -0.79 2.77 -10.19
CA SER A 44 -2.12 3.37 -10.21
C SER A 44 -3.22 2.36 -9.91
N ARG A 45 -3.07 1.15 -10.43
CA ARG A 45 -4.06 0.08 -10.21
C ARG A 45 -4.09 -0.36 -8.75
N TYR A 46 -2.91 -0.53 -8.14
CA TYR A 46 -2.84 -0.91 -6.74
C TYR A 46 -3.30 0.21 -5.82
N LEU A 47 -2.95 1.44 -6.16
CA LEU A 47 -3.40 2.59 -5.37
C LEU A 47 -4.94 2.67 -5.37
N ALA A 48 -5.56 2.51 -6.54
CA ALA A 48 -7.02 2.51 -6.65
C ALA A 48 -7.63 1.39 -5.80
N TRP A 49 -7.03 0.21 -5.81
CA TRP A 49 -7.49 -0.92 -5.02
C TRP A 49 -7.39 -0.61 -3.52
N LEU A 50 -6.26 -0.05 -3.09
CA LEU A 50 -6.05 0.27 -1.68
C LEU A 50 -7.03 1.34 -1.20
N VAL A 51 -7.27 2.37 -2.01
CA VAL A 51 -8.22 3.42 -1.67
C VAL A 51 -9.64 2.86 -1.57
N ALA A 52 -10.03 2.02 -2.54
CA ALA A 52 -11.37 1.44 -2.56
C ALA A 52 -11.64 0.59 -1.31
N ARG A 53 -10.62 -0.02 -0.74
CA ARG A 53 -10.77 -0.84 0.46
C ARG A 53 -10.55 -0.07 1.75
N GLY A 54 -10.28 1.23 1.67
CA GLY A 54 -10.08 2.05 2.85
C GLY A 54 -8.76 1.81 3.57
N LEU A 55 -7.78 1.19 2.89
CA LEU A 55 -6.48 0.91 3.49
C LEU A 55 -5.57 2.13 3.44
N VAL A 56 -5.79 3.01 2.48
CA VAL A 56 -5.09 4.27 2.36
C VAL A 56 -6.09 5.36 1.97
N VAL A 57 -5.70 6.61 2.19
CA VAL A 57 -6.46 7.77 1.74
C VAL A 57 -5.54 8.68 0.95
N LEU A 58 -6.13 9.42 0.01
CA LEU A 58 -5.42 10.45 -0.74
C LEU A 58 -5.65 11.78 -0.05
N GLU A 59 -4.58 12.55 0.11
CA GLU A 59 -4.64 13.88 0.70
C GLU A 59 -4.08 14.89 -0.27
N SER A 60 -4.76 16.01 -0.40
CA SER A 60 -4.28 17.13 -1.21
C SER A 60 -3.81 18.25 -0.30
N ASN A 61 -2.64 18.79 -0.58
CA ASN A 61 -2.06 19.88 0.16
C ASN A 61 -2.15 21.17 -0.62
N PRO A 62 -1.94 22.34 0.05
CA PRO A 62 -1.96 23.62 -0.66
C PRO A 62 -0.96 23.72 -1.81
N ASP A 63 0.08 22.89 -1.83
CA ASP A 63 1.04 22.84 -2.93
C ASP A 63 0.51 22.07 -4.14
N ALA A 64 -0.74 21.60 -4.10
CA ALA A 64 -1.41 20.89 -5.16
C ALA A 64 -0.83 19.50 -5.47
N HIS A 65 0.04 18.97 -4.61
CA HIS A 65 0.57 17.63 -4.76
C HIS A 65 -0.25 16.66 -3.93
N GLU A 66 -0.63 15.55 -4.56
CA GLU A 66 -1.34 14.51 -3.84
C GLU A 66 -0.39 13.66 -3.03
N ARG A 67 -0.82 13.32 -1.82
CA ARG A 67 -0.09 12.43 -0.93
C ARG A 67 -0.97 11.27 -0.54
N VAL A 68 -0.33 10.18 -0.17
CA VAL A 68 -0.99 8.94 0.23
C VAL A 68 -0.68 8.71 1.70
N ALA A 69 -1.71 8.43 2.49
CA ALA A 69 -1.57 8.14 3.90
C ALA A 69 -2.18 6.79 4.23
N ILE A 70 -1.52 6.03 5.11
CA ILE A 70 -2.08 4.76 5.58
C ILE A 70 -3.14 5.05 6.64
N THR A 71 -4.25 4.28 6.59
CA THR A 71 -5.32 4.39 7.58
C THR A 71 -5.10 3.40 8.71
N GLU A 72 -5.89 3.52 9.77
CA GLU A 72 -5.85 2.51 10.85
C GLU A 72 -6.22 1.13 10.31
N LYS A 73 -7.19 1.08 9.40
CA LYS A 73 -7.55 -0.18 8.74
C LYS A 73 -6.37 -0.72 7.94
N GLY A 74 -5.63 0.16 7.27
CA GLY A 74 -4.43 -0.24 6.53
C GLY A 74 -3.36 -0.82 7.45
N LYS A 75 -3.17 -0.23 8.61
CA LYS A 75 -2.20 -0.73 9.58
C LYS A 75 -2.60 -2.11 10.09
N ARG A 76 -3.87 -2.32 10.38
CA ARG A 76 -4.36 -3.63 10.81
C ARG A 76 -4.17 -4.67 9.71
N ALA A 77 -4.49 -4.31 8.47
CA ALA A 77 -4.31 -5.21 7.33
C ALA A 77 -2.84 -5.59 7.17
N TYR A 78 -1.94 -4.62 7.31
CA TYR A 78 -0.51 -4.89 7.21
C TYR A 78 -0.04 -5.89 8.27
N ARG A 79 -0.48 -5.70 9.52
CA ARG A 79 -0.13 -6.64 10.58
C ARG A 79 -0.62 -8.05 10.28
N GLN A 80 -1.85 -8.17 9.77
CA GLN A 80 -2.40 -9.48 9.39
C GLN A 80 -1.61 -10.12 8.25
N LEU A 81 -1.19 -9.32 7.28
CA LEU A 81 -0.35 -9.83 6.19
C LEU A 81 1.00 -10.34 6.70
N LEU A 82 1.61 -9.61 7.63
CA LEU A 82 2.88 -10.04 8.22
C LEU A 82 2.74 -11.36 8.98
N GLU A 83 1.68 -11.50 9.76
CA GLU A 83 1.44 -12.74 10.49
C GLU A 83 1.26 -13.90 9.53
N TRP A 84 0.46 -13.69 8.48
CA TRP A 84 0.22 -14.72 7.48
C TRP A 84 1.53 -15.10 6.76
N MET A 85 2.31 -14.12 6.36
CA MET A 85 3.57 -14.38 5.68
C MET A 85 4.56 -15.12 6.57
N ASN A 86 4.65 -14.76 7.85
CA ASN A 86 5.52 -15.47 8.78
C ASN A 86 5.10 -16.91 8.96
N GLU A 87 3.81 -17.16 9.03
CA GLU A 87 3.30 -18.50 9.29
C GLU A 87 3.45 -19.42 8.08
N PHE A 88 3.16 -18.92 6.88
CA PHE A 88 3.08 -19.77 5.70
C PHE A 88 4.26 -19.66 4.77
N VAL A 89 4.84 -18.47 4.65
CA VAL A 89 5.91 -18.22 3.68
C VAL A 89 7.28 -18.53 4.27
N SER A 90 7.49 -18.24 5.55
CA SER A 90 8.78 -18.51 6.20
C SER A 90 8.94 -19.99 6.54
N GLY A 91 7.90 -20.80 6.36
CA GLY A 91 7.97 -22.24 6.61
C GLY A 91 8.01 -22.61 8.08
N ARG A 92 7.69 -21.71 8.98
CA ARG A 92 7.66 -22.01 10.40
C ARG A 92 6.27 -22.45 10.81
N PRO A 93 6.15 -23.67 11.31
CA PRO A 93 4.88 -24.06 11.92
C PRO A 93 4.69 -23.26 13.21
N SER A 94 3.50 -22.81 13.40
CA SER A 94 3.17 -22.08 14.62
C SER A 94 2.85 -23.02 15.77
#